data_fa315b640cc14f74f80dcac2f24451fd
#
_entry.id   fa315b640cc14f74f80dcac2f24451fd
#
_cell.length_a   1.000
_cell.length_b   1.000
_cell.length_c   1.000
_cell.angle_alpha   90.00
_cell.angle_beta   90.00
_cell.angle_gamma   90.00
#
_symmetry.space_group_name_H-M   'P 1'
#
loop_
_entity.id
_entity.type
_entity.pdbx_description
1 polymer ?
#
loop_
_entity_poly.entity_id
_entity_poly.type
_entity_poly.pdbx_seq_one_letter_code
_entity_poly.pdbx_strand_id
1 'polypeptide(L)'
;ILFYSLSRYYDLSDYGLSSGFRDWQLIAYNFIHLTFMHMFFNSIGYLIYKPVIAEYYGRKAPIIVIPISVILSSAIFCSEKPTFGASTIIFSMIGMYLSKIWQDGHSKRQKYTIMLLIILIMQSIFGYNVINWKIHISALAISFILSRLCTTFTMISRSKIS
;
A
#
# COMPACT_ATOMS: atom_id res chain seq x y z
N ILE A 1 15.11 8.14 3.30
CA ILE A 1 15.91 9.37 3.50
C ILE A 1 16.85 9.59 2.31
N LEU A 2 17.69 8.61 1.94
CA LEU A 2 18.68 8.76 0.86
C LEU A 2 18.05 9.30 -0.45
N PHE A 3 17.00 8.65 -0.94
CA PHE A 3 16.35 9.04 -2.20
C PHE A 3 15.63 10.40 -2.12
N TYR A 4 15.13 10.81 -0.96
CA TYR A 4 14.63 12.18 -0.76
C TYR A 4 15.77 13.22 -0.88
N SER A 5 16.90 12.95 -0.25
CA SER A 5 18.06 13.85 -0.35
C SER A 5 18.56 13.99 -1.79
N LEU A 6 18.56 12.89 -2.54
CA LEU A 6 18.95 12.89 -3.96
C LEU A 6 17.98 13.70 -4.83
N SER A 7 16.66 13.63 -4.55
CA SER A 7 15.65 14.37 -5.31
C SER A 7 15.78 15.90 -5.22
N ARG A 8 16.53 16.40 -4.26
CA ARG A 8 16.84 17.85 -4.15
C ARG A 8 17.95 18.32 -5.07
N TYR A 9 18.80 17.42 -5.53
CA TYR A 9 19.98 17.72 -6.34
C TYR A 9 19.88 17.19 -7.79
N TYR A 10 19.01 16.20 -8.01
CA TYR A 10 18.83 15.57 -9.32
C TYR A 10 17.35 15.55 -9.68
N ASP A 11 17.05 15.72 -10.96
CA ASP A 11 15.71 15.47 -11.48
C ASP A 11 15.46 13.94 -11.48
N LEU A 12 14.54 13.51 -10.64
CA LEU A 12 14.15 12.11 -10.53
C LEU A 12 12.81 11.81 -11.22
N SER A 13 12.32 12.72 -12.07
CA SER A 13 11.04 12.54 -12.78
C SER A 13 11.00 11.25 -13.59
N ASP A 14 12.11 10.88 -14.23
CA ASP A 14 12.25 9.65 -15.02
C ASP A 14 12.16 8.36 -14.22
N TYR A 15 12.29 8.46 -12.89
CA TYR A 15 12.17 7.30 -11.99
C TYR A 15 10.75 7.14 -11.40
N GLY A 16 9.87 8.11 -11.63
CA GLY A 16 8.46 8.02 -11.25
C GLY A 16 7.71 7.01 -12.12
N LEU A 17 6.61 6.49 -11.60
CA LEU A 17 5.72 5.62 -12.34
C LEU A 17 4.78 6.46 -13.22
N SER A 18 4.87 6.31 -14.54
CA SER A 18 3.98 6.96 -15.50
C SER A 18 3.58 6.00 -16.62
N SER A 19 2.63 6.39 -17.47
CA SER A 19 2.29 5.64 -18.68
C SER A 19 3.56 5.49 -19.55
N GLY A 20 3.80 4.27 -20.05
CA GLY A 20 5.05 3.94 -20.73
C GLY A 20 6.21 3.59 -19.80
N PHE A 21 5.91 3.22 -18.58
CA PHE A 21 6.88 2.82 -17.56
C PHE A 21 7.77 1.64 -18.03
N ARG A 22 8.95 1.56 -17.44
CA ARG A 22 9.80 0.37 -17.47
C ARG A 22 9.46 -0.54 -16.29
N ASP A 23 9.61 -1.86 -16.42
CA ASP A 23 9.18 -2.85 -15.42
C ASP A 23 9.69 -2.56 -14.00
N TRP A 24 10.91 -2.11 -13.85
CA TRP A 24 11.49 -1.77 -12.54
C TRP A 24 10.81 -0.58 -11.87
N GLN A 25 10.18 0.34 -12.64
CA GLN A 25 9.48 1.50 -12.10
C GLN A 25 8.23 1.09 -11.32
N LEU A 26 7.62 -0.07 -11.62
CA LEU A 26 6.49 -0.62 -10.87
C LEU A 26 6.76 -0.77 -9.36
N ILE A 27 8.02 -0.85 -8.99
CA ILE A 27 8.43 -0.97 -7.58
C ILE A 27 9.22 0.27 -7.14
N ALA A 28 10.15 0.77 -7.96
CA ALA A 28 11.13 1.77 -7.58
C ALA A 28 10.52 3.11 -7.18
N TYR A 29 9.43 3.55 -7.82
CA TYR A 29 8.76 4.82 -7.51
C TYR A 29 8.34 4.94 -6.03
N ASN A 30 8.09 3.80 -5.35
CA ASN A 30 7.71 3.79 -3.93
C ASN A 30 8.84 4.29 -3.00
N PHE A 31 10.07 4.28 -3.45
CA PHE A 31 11.22 4.70 -2.65
C PHE A 31 11.62 6.16 -2.86
N ILE A 32 11.00 6.84 -3.82
CA ILE A 32 11.29 8.24 -4.18
C ILE A 32 10.22 9.14 -3.57
N HIS A 33 10.65 10.18 -2.87
CA HIS A 33 9.76 11.15 -2.23
C HIS A 33 10.19 12.56 -2.62
N LEU A 34 9.28 13.32 -3.22
CA LEU A 34 9.56 14.68 -3.70
C LEU A 34 9.57 15.72 -2.57
N THR A 35 8.88 15.44 -1.46
CA THR A 35 8.84 16.35 -0.31
C THR A 35 9.16 15.63 0.99
N PHE A 36 9.75 16.36 1.96
CA PHE A 36 10.02 15.83 3.29
C PHE A 36 8.73 15.35 3.97
N MET A 37 7.66 16.12 3.90
CA MET A 37 6.38 15.78 4.52
C MET A 37 5.79 14.51 3.94
N HIS A 38 5.88 14.31 2.63
CA HIS A 38 5.44 13.08 1.99
C HIS A 38 6.21 11.85 2.48
N MET A 39 7.55 11.96 2.57
CA MET A 39 8.39 10.91 3.15
C MET A 39 8.05 10.64 4.62
N PHE A 40 7.88 11.72 5.40
CA PHE A 40 7.60 11.65 6.84
C PHE A 40 6.29 10.92 7.14
N PHE A 41 5.18 11.30 6.47
CA PHE A 41 3.89 10.63 6.67
C PHE A 41 3.88 9.18 6.20
N ASN A 42 4.55 8.86 5.10
CA ASN A 42 4.70 7.48 4.66
C ASN A 42 5.51 6.66 5.67
N SER A 43 6.56 7.23 6.25
CA SER A 43 7.37 6.56 7.29
C SER A 43 6.55 6.28 8.54
N ILE A 44 5.74 7.24 8.99
CA ILE A 44 4.81 7.05 10.13
C ILE A 44 3.81 5.93 9.81
N GLY A 45 3.18 5.96 8.64
CA GLY A 45 2.25 4.92 8.21
C GLY A 45 2.89 3.53 8.24
N TYR A 46 4.10 3.41 7.70
CA TYR A 46 4.85 2.16 7.72
C TYR A 46 5.14 1.67 9.16
N LEU A 47 5.61 2.55 10.03
CA LEU A 47 5.94 2.21 11.42
C LEU A 47 4.70 1.77 12.23
N ILE A 48 3.53 2.35 11.93
CA ILE A 48 2.26 1.97 12.59
C ILE A 48 1.78 0.60 12.09
N TYR A 49 1.75 0.37 10.79
CA TYR A 49 1.14 -0.84 10.23
C TYR A 49 2.07 -2.05 10.24
N LYS A 50 3.39 -1.87 10.11
CA LYS A 50 4.36 -2.98 10.08
C LYS A 50 4.23 -3.95 11.25
N PRO A 51 4.26 -3.52 12.53
CA PRO A 51 4.14 -4.44 13.66
C PRO A 51 2.79 -5.14 13.68
N VAL A 52 1.72 -4.43 13.39
CA VAL A 52 0.35 -4.97 13.37
C VAL A 52 0.20 -6.05 12.29
N ILE A 53 0.70 -5.79 11.09
CA ILE A 53 0.66 -6.77 9.99
C ILE A 53 1.54 -7.99 10.31
N ALA A 54 2.71 -7.78 10.90
CA ALA A 54 3.60 -8.87 11.30
C ALA A 54 2.98 -9.76 12.40
N GLU A 55 2.23 -9.17 13.33
CA GLU A 55 1.48 -9.89 14.37
C GLU A 55 0.40 -10.77 13.77
N TYR A 56 -0.41 -10.25 12.84
CA TYR A 56 -1.56 -10.97 12.28
C TYR A 56 -1.21 -11.99 11.21
N TYR A 57 -0.24 -11.69 10.36
CA TYR A 57 0.08 -12.49 9.17
C TYR A 57 1.47 -13.12 9.20
N GLY A 58 2.24 -12.87 10.27
CA GLY A 58 3.64 -13.25 10.33
C GLY A 58 4.50 -12.51 9.29
N ARG A 59 5.69 -13.03 9.03
CA ARG A 59 6.64 -12.37 8.10
C ARG A 59 6.43 -12.71 6.64
N LYS A 60 5.91 -13.92 6.35
CA LYS A 60 5.86 -14.46 4.97
C LYS A 60 4.76 -13.82 4.12
N ALA A 61 3.53 -13.72 4.66
CA ALA A 61 2.40 -13.22 3.89
C ALA A 61 2.58 -11.76 3.41
N PRO A 62 3.06 -10.80 4.23
CA PRO A 62 3.30 -9.44 3.75
C PRO A 62 4.34 -9.35 2.64
N ILE A 63 5.39 -10.20 2.68
CA ILE A 63 6.44 -10.23 1.63
C ILE A 63 5.86 -10.64 0.27
N ILE A 64 4.76 -11.36 0.24
CA ILE A 64 4.09 -11.80 -0.99
C ILE A 64 2.96 -10.83 -1.37
N VAL A 65 2.06 -10.54 -0.43
CA VAL A 65 0.84 -9.77 -0.69
C VAL A 65 1.15 -8.32 -1.07
N ILE A 66 2.05 -7.66 -0.35
CA ILE A 66 2.35 -6.24 -0.59
C ILE A 66 2.97 -6.02 -1.98
N PRO A 67 4.04 -6.70 -2.39
CA PRO A 67 4.61 -6.51 -3.72
C PRO A 67 3.63 -6.84 -4.86
N ILE A 68 2.85 -7.91 -4.74
CA ILE A 68 1.84 -8.25 -5.74
C ILE A 68 0.80 -7.14 -5.86
N SER A 69 0.29 -6.63 -4.74
CA SER A 69 -0.70 -5.54 -4.73
C SER A 69 -0.13 -4.25 -5.34
N VAL A 70 1.11 -3.90 -5.00
CA VAL A 70 1.81 -2.74 -5.55
C VAL A 70 1.99 -2.88 -7.05
N ILE A 71 2.52 -4.00 -7.52
CA ILE A 71 2.78 -4.23 -8.95
C ILE A 71 1.49 -4.20 -9.76
N LEU A 72 0.46 -4.93 -9.34
CA LEU A 72 -0.81 -4.98 -10.06
C LEU A 72 -1.52 -3.63 -10.10
N SER A 73 -1.61 -2.92 -8.95
CA SER A 73 -2.23 -1.60 -8.92
C SER A 73 -1.47 -0.58 -9.76
N SER A 74 -0.15 -0.65 -9.75
CA SER A 74 0.73 0.22 -10.52
C SER A 74 0.61 -0.03 -12.03
N ALA A 75 0.60 -1.28 -12.45
CA ALA A 75 0.49 -1.66 -13.87
C ALA A 75 -0.88 -1.29 -14.47
N ILE A 76 -1.96 -1.42 -13.68
CA ILE A 76 -3.33 -1.18 -14.16
C ILE A 76 -3.68 0.31 -14.15
N PHE A 77 -3.22 1.07 -13.16
CA PHE A 77 -3.67 2.44 -12.90
C PHE A 77 -2.56 3.49 -12.97
N CYS A 78 -1.46 3.22 -13.68
CA CYS A 78 -0.49 4.26 -14.01
C CYS A 78 -1.15 5.41 -14.77
N SER A 79 -0.64 6.62 -14.61
CA SER A 79 -1.15 7.83 -15.28
C SER A 79 -0.04 8.48 -16.08
N GLU A 80 -0.39 9.46 -16.93
CA GLU A 80 0.61 10.24 -17.66
C GLU A 80 1.54 11.04 -16.73
N LYS A 81 0.99 11.50 -15.60
CA LYS A 81 1.78 12.22 -14.59
C LYS A 81 2.56 11.23 -13.73
N PRO A 82 3.87 11.44 -13.53
CA PRO A 82 4.68 10.58 -12.69
C PRO A 82 4.16 10.48 -11.26
N THR A 83 4.03 9.26 -10.76
CA THR A 83 3.63 8.93 -9.38
C THR A 83 4.86 8.59 -8.56
N PHE A 84 4.92 9.05 -7.31
CA PHE A 84 6.04 8.86 -6.38
C PHE A 84 5.54 8.52 -4.98
N GLY A 85 6.37 7.83 -4.21
CA GLY A 85 6.18 7.62 -2.77
C GLY A 85 5.62 6.28 -2.37
N ALA A 86 5.92 5.89 -1.13
CA ALA A 86 5.57 4.60 -0.53
C ALA A 86 4.08 4.46 -0.16
N SER A 87 3.25 5.43 -0.50
CA SER A 87 1.82 5.41 -0.15
C SER A 87 1.09 4.17 -0.66
N THR A 88 1.45 3.65 -1.83
CA THR A 88 0.88 2.41 -2.37
C THR A 88 1.18 1.21 -1.47
N ILE A 89 2.39 1.13 -0.92
CA ILE A 89 2.76 0.13 0.09
C ILE A 89 1.90 0.30 1.34
N ILE A 90 1.72 1.53 1.84
CA ILE A 90 0.92 1.80 3.02
C ILE A 90 -0.55 1.41 2.79
N PHE A 91 -1.13 1.76 1.64
CA PHE A 91 -2.50 1.36 1.30
C PHE A 91 -2.64 -0.16 1.17
N SER A 92 -1.62 -0.87 0.66
CA SER A 92 -1.59 -2.33 0.70
C SER A 92 -1.59 -2.89 2.13
N MET A 93 -0.80 -2.30 3.03
CA MET A 93 -0.80 -2.68 4.45
C MET A 93 -2.15 -2.42 5.12
N ILE A 94 -2.80 -1.29 4.81
CA ILE A 94 -4.16 -0.97 5.28
C ILE A 94 -5.16 -2.02 4.79
N GLY A 95 -5.10 -2.44 3.53
CA GLY A 95 -5.96 -3.48 2.98
C GLY A 95 -5.80 -4.83 3.69
N MET A 96 -4.56 -5.24 3.99
CA MET A 96 -4.30 -6.42 4.83
C MET A 96 -4.91 -6.27 6.23
N TYR A 97 -4.71 -5.13 6.88
CA TYR A 97 -5.25 -4.85 8.20
C TYR A 97 -6.78 -4.89 8.23
N LEU A 98 -7.43 -4.27 7.24
CA LEU A 98 -8.89 -4.32 7.09
C LEU A 98 -9.41 -5.74 6.91
N SER A 99 -8.73 -6.54 6.09
CA SER A 99 -9.05 -7.95 5.88
C SER A 99 -9.09 -8.71 7.22
N LYS A 100 -8.13 -8.45 8.09
CA LYS A 100 -8.06 -9.10 9.41
C LYS A 100 -9.15 -8.62 10.37
N ILE A 101 -9.38 -7.32 10.49
CA ILE A 101 -10.44 -6.77 11.35
C ILE A 101 -11.81 -7.29 10.93
N TRP A 102 -12.04 -7.40 9.64
CA TRP A 102 -13.30 -7.92 9.10
C TRP A 102 -13.52 -9.40 9.48
N GLN A 103 -12.46 -10.19 9.54
CA GLN A 103 -12.52 -11.59 9.98
C GLN A 103 -12.83 -11.71 11.48
N ASP A 104 -12.21 -10.88 12.30
CA ASP A 104 -12.30 -10.97 13.76
C ASP A 104 -13.61 -10.38 14.33
N GLY A 105 -14.44 -9.70 13.53
CA GLY A 105 -15.73 -9.18 13.96
C GLY A 105 -15.70 -8.05 15.00
N HIS A 106 -14.58 -7.37 15.20
CA HIS A 106 -14.40 -6.34 16.21
C HIS A 106 -15.09 -5.03 15.83
N SER A 107 -16.37 -4.86 16.14
CA SER A 107 -17.22 -3.75 15.70
C SER A 107 -16.71 -2.35 16.00
N LYS A 108 -16.10 -2.11 17.18
CA LYS A 108 -15.54 -0.80 17.54
C LYS A 108 -14.28 -0.47 16.73
N ARG A 109 -13.34 -1.41 16.61
CA ARG A 109 -12.14 -1.24 15.78
C ARG A 109 -12.50 -1.03 14.31
N GLN A 110 -13.49 -1.77 13.80
CA GLN A 110 -13.99 -1.60 12.43
C GLN A 110 -14.47 -0.18 12.17
N LYS A 111 -15.29 0.41 13.06
CA LYS A 111 -15.81 1.78 12.90
C LYS A 111 -14.68 2.81 12.82
N TYR A 112 -13.72 2.79 13.74
CA TYR A 112 -12.58 3.72 13.72
C TYR A 112 -11.70 3.53 12.49
N THR A 113 -11.48 2.29 12.08
CA THR A 113 -10.66 2.00 10.89
C THR A 113 -11.36 2.44 9.62
N ILE A 114 -12.66 2.24 9.50
CA ILE A 114 -13.45 2.72 8.36
C ILE A 114 -13.43 4.24 8.30
N MET A 115 -13.59 4.92 9.45
CA MET A 115 -13.51 6.38 9.51
C MET A 115 -12.13 6.90 9.07
N LEU A 116 -11.05 6.30 9.57
CA LEU A 116 -9.70 6.65 9.15
C LEU A 116 -9.49 6.41 7.65
N LEU A 117 -9.99 5.30 7.14
CA LEU A 117 -9.92 4.96 5.73
C LEU A 117 -10.67 5.97 4.87
N ILE A 118 -11.87 6.38 5.28
CA ILE A 118 -12.64 7.42 4.58
C ILE A 118 -11.83 8.71 4.52
N ILE A 119 -11.20 9.13 5.62
CA ILE A 119 -10.35 10.32 5.65
C ILE A 119 -9.19 10.20 4.66
N LEU A 120 -8.49 9.06 4.63
CA LEU A 120 -7.36 8.83 3.72
C LEU A 120 -7.81 8.80 2.25
N ILE A 121 -8.95 8.18 1.96
CA ILE A 121 -9.54 8.17 0.61
C ILE A 121 -9.94 9.59 0.20
N MET A 122 -10.61 10.32 1.08
CA MET A 122 -11.01 11.70 0.81
C MET A 122 -9.79 12.59 0.55
N GLN A 123 -8.73 12.50 1.36
CA GLN A 123 -7.48 13.21 1.10
C GLN A 123 -6.87 12.84 -0.27
N SER A 124 -6.92 11.56 -0.65
CA SER A 124 -6.42 11.10 -1.96
C SER A 124 -7.28 11.65 -3.11
N ILE A 125 -8.59 11.76 -2.94
CA ILE A 125 -9.51 12.29 -3.95
C ILE A 125 -9.37 13.82 -4.05
N PHE A 126 -9.34 14.56 -2.94
CA PHE A 126 -9.15 16.01 -2.97
C PHE A 126 -7.77 16.42 -3.49
N GLY A 127 -6.77 15.57 -3.29
CA GLY A 127 -5.43 15.72 -3.87
C GLY A 127 -5.30 15.18 -5.31
N TYR A 128 -6.41 14.91 -6.03
CA TYR A 128 -6.39 14.16 -7.30
C TYR A 128 -5.48 14.75 -8.38
N ASN A 129 -5.22 16.04 -8.35
CA ASN A 129 -4.29 16.69 -9.29
C ASN A 129 -2.82 16.36 -9.03
N VAL A 130 -2.49 15.88 -7.82
CA VAL A 130 -1.12 15.61 -7.36
C VAL A 130 -0.94 14.13 -6.99
N ILE A 131 -2.02 13.47 -6.56
CA ILE A 131 -1.99 12.11 -6.02
C ILE A 131 -2.75 11.17 -6.95
N ASN A 132 -2.12 10.07 -7.33
CA ASN A 132 -2.81 9.02 -8.10
C ASN A 132 -3.65 8.12 -7.16
N TRP A 133 -4.82 8.63 -6.77
CA TRP A 133 -5.73 7.94 -5.86
C TRP A 133 -6.19 6.56 -6.36
N LYS A 134 -6.23 6.33 -7.69
CA LYS A 134 -6.62 5.06 -8.28
C LYS A 134 -5.67 3.94 -7.89
N ILE A 135 -4.35 4.21 -7.91
CA ILE A 135 -3.33 3.24 -7.46
C ILE A 135 -3.52 2.93 -5.97
N HIS A 136 -3.82 3.92 -5.14
CA HIS A 136 -4.00 3.72 -3.70
C HIS A 136 -5.20 2.82 -3.39
N ILE A 137 -6.37 3.14 -3.97
CA ILE A 137 -7.59 2.34 -3.73
C ILE A 137 -7.44 0.93 -4.28
N SER A 138 -6.86 0.77 -5.47
CA SER A 138 -6.66 -0.55 -6.06
C SER A 138 -5.67 -1.39 -5.25
N ALA A 139 -4.56 -0.82 -4.76
CA ALA A 139 -3.61 -1.51 -3.90
C ALA A 139 -4.26 -2.01 -2.60
N LEU A 140 -5.09 -1.16 -1.98
CA LEU A 140 -5.88 -1.53 -0.81
C LEU A 140 -6.84 -2.69 -1.12
N ALA A 141 -7.62 -2.58 -2.19
CA ALA A 141 -8.60 -3.61 -2.56
C ALA A 141 -7.92 -4.95 -2.92
N ILE A 142 -6.86 -4.92 -3.72
CA ILE A 142 -6.11 -6.11 -4.11
C ILE A 142 -5.51 -6.78 -2.87
N SER A 143 -4.85 -6.04 -2.00
CA SER A 143 -4.25 -6.60 -0.79
C SER A 143 -5.29 -7.14 0.20
N PHE A 144 -6.45 -6.49 0.32
CA PHE A 144 -7.58 -7.02 1.09
C PHE A 144 -8.02 -8.39 0.59
N ILE A 145 -8.25 -8.52 -0.73
CA ILE A 145 -8.69 -9.78 -1.35
C ILE A 145 -7.62 -10.86 -1.20
N LEU A 146 -6.36 -10.56 -1.53
CA LEU A 146 -5.27 -11.53 -1.41
C LEU A 146 -5.09 -12.02 0.01
N SER A 147 -5.21 -11.13 1.00
CA SER A 147 -5.10 -11.51 2.42
C SER A 147 -6.24 -12.44 2.85
N ARG A 148 -7.45 -12.22 2.34
CA ARG A 148 -8.59 -13.14 2.57
C ARG A 148 -8.31 -14.52 2.02
N LEU A 149 -7.81 -14.60 0.80
CA LEU A 149 -7.45 -15.88 0.18
C LEU A 149 -6.34 -16.60 0.95
N CYS A 150 -5.28 -15.91 1.35
CA CYS A 150 -4.18 -16.50 2.14
C CYS A 150 -4.67 -17.10 3.47
N THR A 151 -5.56 -16.41 4.19
CA THR A 151 -6.09 -16.92 5.47
C THR A 151 -7.00 -18.12 5.27
N THR A 152 -7.82 -18.13 4.24
CA THR A 152 -8.70 -19.27 3.91
C THR A 152 -7.88 -20.53 3.59
N PHE A 153 -6.83 -20.40 2.78
CA PHE A 153 -5.93 -21.52 2.46
C PHE A 153 -5.22 -22.10 3.68
N THR A 154 -4.76 -21.25 4.59
CA THR A 154 -4.09 -21.71 5.83
C THR A 154 -5.06 -22.43 6.78
N MET A 155 -6.31 -22.05 6.85
CA MET A 155 -7.33 -22.74 7.65
C MET A 155 -7.67 -24.12 7.07
N ILE A 156 -7.86 -24.22 5.75
CA ILE A 156 -8.15 -25.48 5.05
C ILE A 156 -6.98 -26.46 5.18
N SER A 157 -5.75 -25.98 5.10
CA SER A 157 -4.55 -26.81 5.27
C SER A 157 -4.43 -27.39 6.68
N ARG A 158 -4.79 -26.64 7.71
CA ARG A 158 -4.77 -27.10 9.11
C ARG A 158 -5.88 -28.11 9.41
N SER A 159 -7.07 -27.95 8.84
CA SER A 159 -8.19 -28.88 9.05
C SER A 159 -8.01 -30.25 8.38
N LYS A 160 -7.08 -30.40 7.45
CA LYS A 160 -6.75 -31.69 6.79
C LYS A 160 -5.67 -32.51 7.52
N ILE A 161 -5.02 -31.94 8.54
CA ILE A 161 -3.92 -32.56 9.30
C ILE A 161 -4.38 -32.96 10.70
N SER A 162 -5.53 -32.48 11.13
CA SER A 162 -6.21 -32.90 12.39
C SER A 162 -7.21 -34.02 12.12
#